data_fd836f28b85f96645b62ea7a4e4ae065
#
_entry.id   fd836f28b85f96645b62ea7a4e4ae065
#
_cell.length_a   1.000
_cell.length_b   1.000
_cell.length_c   1.000
_cell.angle_alpha   90.00
_cell.angle_beta   90.00
_cell.angle_gamma   90.00
#
_symmetry.space_group_name_H-M   'P 1'
#
loop_
_entity.id
_entity.type
_entity.pdbx_description
1 polymer ?
#
loop_
_entity_poly.entity_id
_entity_poly.type
_entity_poly.pdbx_seq_one_letter_code
_entity_poly.pdbx_strand_id
1 'polypeptide(L)'
;STIALRTMCYSDLISYPWFAPAGIPNGLVTGVSRIGYLRGELGTATEFVDAPLTDGDRIQFALSKINAIPFIDGSGYVIFSQTTSAAVDSELASINIDRGVKYIKRGIRKNSKVFLFKPNDQRTRDQFKAFVDAFLSELVTLRCLFDFATLCDDSNNTSERVAKKELWCDVAIQPITAVEFIYVPITVKKPS
;
A
#
# COMPACT_ATOMS: atom_id res chain seq x y z
N SER A 1 -2.69 -15.96 -3.75
CA SER A 1 -1.92 -17.19 -3.66
C SER A 1 -0.86 -17.10 -2.56
N THR A 2 -0.46 -18.24 -2.02
CA THR A 2 0.49 -18.35 -0.90
C THR A 2 1.85 -17.72 -1.23
N ILE A 3 2.28 -17.83 -2.48
CA ILE A 3 3.55 -17.24 -2.96
C ILE A 3 3.51 -15.71 -2.89
N ALA A 4 2.45 -15.08 -3.40
CA ALA A 4 2.31 -13.63 -3.34
C ALA A 4 2.28 -13.12 -1.89
N LEU A 5 1.56 -13.82 -1.00
CA LEU A 5 1.53 -13.47 0.43
C LEU A 5 2.92 -13.58 1.07
N ARG A 6 3.67 -14.65 0.77
CA ARG A 6 5.05 -14.82 1.26
C ARG A 6 5.95 -13.68 0.78
N THR A 7 5.85 -13.29 -0.50
CA THR A 7 6.62 -12.17 -1.04
C THR A 7 6.27 -10.85 -0.36
N MET A 8 4.99 -10.60 -0.10
CA MET A 8 4.56 -9.41 0.66
C MET A 8 5.10 -9.40 2.09
N CYS A 9 5.06 -10.55 2.79
CA CYS A 9 5.63 -10.65 4.14
C CYS A 9 7.15 -10.42 4.13
N TYR A 10 7.85 -10.92 3.11
CA TYR A 10 9.27 -10.68 2.95
C TYR A 10 9.57 -9.20 2.65
N SER A 11 8.77 -8.58 1.77
CA SER A 11 8.86 -7.14 1.51
C SER A 11 8.69 -6.31 2.80
N ASP A 12 7.77 -6.70 3.68
CA ASP A 12 7.56 -6.03 4.97
C ASP A 12 8.74 -6.20 5.94
N LEU A 13 9.49 -7.29 5.81
CA LEU A 13 10.65 -7.55 6.64
C LEU A 13 11.86 -6.69 6.23
N ILE A 14 12.03 -6.45 4.91
CA ILE A 14 13.18 -5.69 4.37
C ILE A 14 12.87 -4.20 4.19
N SER A 15 11.59 -3.82 4.22
CA SER A 15 11.12 -2.44 4.06
C SER A 15 9.93 -2.19 4.98
N TYR A 16 8.99 -1.31 4.58
CA TYR A 16 7.80 -1.00 5.36
C TYR A 16 6.53 -1.43 4.61
N PRO A 17 5.40 -1.67 5.33
CA PRO A 17 4.13 -2.09 4.72
C PRO A 17 3.56 -1.13 3.67
N TRP A 18 3.95 0.14 3.68
CA TRP A 18 3.54 1.15 2.71
C TRP A 18 4.45 1.26 1.49
N PHE A 19 5.51 0.47 1.40
CA PHE A 19 6.24 0.33 0.14
C PHE A 19 5.53 -0.67 -0.78
N ALA A 20 5.66 -0.45 -2.09
CA ALA A 20 5.06 -1.32 -3.08
C ALA A 20 5.64 -2.74 -2.96
N PRO A 21 4.80 -3.78 -2.74
CA PRO A 21 5.25 -5.18 -2.75
C PRO A 21 5.39 -5.69 -4.19
N ALA A 22 5.95 -4.87 -5.06
CA ALA A 22 6.12 -5.10 -6.48
C ALA A 22 7.46 -4.53 -6.95
N GLY A 23 7.91 -4.94 -8.14
CA GLY A 23 9.21 -4.54 -8.68
C GLY A 23 10.37 -5.17 -7.94
N ILE A 24 11.58 -4.75 -8.27
CA ILE A 24 12.83 -5.26 -7.68
C ILE A 24 13.31 -4.24 -6.64
N PRO A 25 13.68 -4.67 -5.39
CA PRO A 25 13.73 -6.06 -4.90
C PRO A 25 12.42 -6.56 -4.23
N ASN A 26 11.45 -5.67 -3.93
CA ASN A 26 10.32 -5.96 -3.03
C ASN A 26 9.36 -7.02 -3.56
N GLY A 27 9.19 -7.11 -4.88
CA GLY A 27 8.31 -8.07 -5.54
C GLY A 27 9.00 -9.36 -5.99
N LEU A 28 10.28 -9.57 -5.65
CA LEU A 28 11.03 -10.76 -6.08
C LEU A 28 10.43 -12.03 -5.47
N VAL A 29 10.05 -12.97 -6.33
CA VAL A 29 9.46 -14.25 -5.94
C VAL A 29 10.55 -15.31 -5.88
N THR A 30 10.86 -15.80 -4.69
CA THR A 30 11.91 -16.80 -4.48
C THR A 30 11.33 -18.22 -4.43
N GLY A 31 12.14 -19.20 -4.88
CA GLY A 31 11.77 -20.62 -4.82
C GLY A 31 10.73 -21.03 -5.86
N VAL A 32 10.64 -20.29 -6.97
CA VAL A 32 9.82 -20.61 -8.14
C VAL A 32 10.76 -20.84 -9.32
N SER A 33 10.67 -21.99 -9.97
CA SER A 33 11.45 -22.33 -11.17
C SER A 33 10.67 -22.05 -12.44
N ARG A 34 9.34 -22.17 -12.42
CA ARG A 34 8.47 -21.92 -13.56
C ARG A 34 7.04 -21.58 -13.12
N ILE A 35 6.30 -20.88 -13.96
CA ILE A 35 4.88 -20.56 -13.77
C ILE A 35 4.08 -21.22 -14.88
N GLY A 36 2.94 -21.81 -14.52
CA GLY A 36 2.07 -22.52 -15.44
C GLY A 36 0.82 -23.04 -14.76
N TYR A 37 0.14 -23.93 -15.42
CA TYR A 37 -1.06 -24.59 -14.91
C TYR A 37 -1.02 -26.11 -15.15
N LEU A 38 -1.79 -26.82 -14.35
CA LEU A 38 -1.98 -28.25 -14.55
C LEU A 38 -3.11 -28.48 -15.55
N ARG A 39 -2.83 -29.24 -16.62
CA ARG A 39 -3.82 -29.70 -17.58
C ARG A 39 -4.34 -31.08 -17.17
N GLY A 40 -5.67 -31.27 -17.25
CA GLY A 40 -6.38 -32.51 -16.92
C GLY A 40 -7.66 -32.24 -16.14
N GLU A 41 -8.42 -33.28 -15.87
CA GLU A 41 -9.61 -33.17 -15.02
C GLU A 41 -9.22 -33.01 -13.55
N LEU A 42 -10.13 -32.47 -12.75
CA LEU A 42 -9.91 -32.22 -11.32
C LEU A 42 -9.61 -33.56 -10.61
N GLY A 43 -8.40 -33.69 -10.06
CA GLY A 43 -7.92 -34.90 -9.40
C GLY A 43 -7.08 -35.83 -10.27
N THR A 44 -6.99 -35.63 -11.60
CA THR A 44 -6.19 -36.44 -12.53
C THR A 44 -5.22 -35.57 -13.37
N ALA A 45 -4.99 -34.31 -12.99
CA ALA A 45 -4.08 -33.41 -13.70
C ALA A 45 -2.66 -33.99 -13.68
N THR A 46 -2.15 -34.39 -14.86
CA THR A 46 -0.88 -35.12 -15.02
C THR A 46 0.19 -34.32 -15.74
N GLU A 47 -0.18 -33.27 -16.42
CA GLU A 47 0.73 -32.45 -17.24
C GLU A 47 0.81 -31.03 -16.73
N PHE A 48 2.04 -30.56 -16.44
CA PHE A 48 2.29 -29.13 -16.16
C PHE A 48 2.60 -28.40 -17.47
N VAL A 49 1.79 -27.41 -17.80
CA VAL A 49 1.96 -26.55 -18.97
C VAL A 49 2.54 -25.21 -18.54
N ASP A 50 3.72 -24.89 -19.07
CA ASP A 50 4.34 -23.58 -18.84
C ASP A 50 3.51 -22.45 -19.47
N ALA A 51 3.32 -21.37 -18.76
CA ALA A 51 2.60 -20.17 -19.22
C ALA A 51 3.50 -18.94 -19.07
N PRO A 52 4.50 -18.78 -19.96
CA PRO A 52 5.33 -17.57 -19.95
C PRO A 52 4.46 -16.37 -20.33
N LEU A 53 4.59 -15.28 -19.55
CA LEU A 53 3.84 -14.06 -19.80
C LEU A 53 4.62 -13.16 -20.76
N THR A 54 3.97 -12.79 -21.86
CA THR A 54 4.45 -11.76 -22.78
C THR A 54 4.12 -10.35 -22.30
N ASP A 55 4.72 -9.32 -22.90
CA ASP A 55 4.39 -7.92 -22.61
C ASP A 55 2.92 -7.60 -22.93
N GLY A 56 2.36 -8.22 -23.98
CA GLY A 56 0.94 -8.09 -24.33
C GLY A 56 0.03 -8.66 -23.25
N ASP A 57 0.37 -9.83 -22.69
CA ASP A 57 -0.39 -10.44 -21.59
C ASP A 57 -0.34 -9.56 -20.34
N ARG A 58 0.79 -8.95 -20.05
CA ARG A 58 0.95 -8.02 -18.91
C ARG A 58 0.03 -6.82 -19.02
N ILE A 59 -0.10 -6.23 -20.23
CA ILE A 59 -1.02 -5.13 -20.49
C ILE A 59 -2.48 -5.57 -20.25
N GLN A 60 -2.88 -6.73 -20.78
CA GLN A 60 -4.23 -7.27 -20.58
C GLN A 60 -4.53 -7.55 -19.12
N PHE A 61 -3.57 -8.08 -18.37
CA PHE A 61 -3.72 -8.30 -16.94
C PHE A 61 -3.84 -6.99 -16.15
N ALA A 62 -3.06 -5.97 -16.51
CA ALA A 62 -3.16 -4.66 -15.88
C ALA A 62 -4.55 -4.03 -16.12
N LEU A 63 -5.08 -4.10 -17.33
CA LEU A 63 -6.44 -3.63 -17.67
C LEU A 63 -7.52 -4.41 -16.89
N SER A 64 -7.28 -5.68 -16.59
CA SER A 64 -8.17 -6.55 -15.82
C SER A 64 -7.93 -6.46 -14.31
N LYS A 65 -7.06 -5.55 -13.83
CA LYS A 65 -6.66 -5.41 -12.43
C LYS A 65 -6.08 -6.70 -11.82
N ILE A 66 -5.36 -7.47 -12.62
CA ILE A 66 -4.65 -8.68 -12.23
C ILE A 66 -3.17 -8.37 -12.10
N ASN A 67 -2.59 -8.64 -10.94
CA ASN A 67 -1.17 -8.45 -10.70
C ASN A 67 -0.37 -9.60 -11.31
N ALA A 68 0.33 -9.31 -12.40
CA ALA A 68 1.14 -10.30 -13.12
C ALA A 68 2.45 -10.61 -12.38
N ILE A 69 2.94 -11.84 -12.58
CA ILE A 69 4.26 -12.30 -12.08
C ILE A 69 5.08 -12.77 -13.30
N PRO A 70 5.61 -11.84 -14.12
CA PRO A 70 6.47 -12.17 -15.24
C PRO A 70 7.84 -12.67 -14.80
N PHE A 71 8.53 -13.35 -15.71
CA PHE A 71 9.96 -13.59 -15.61
C PHE A 71 10.71 -12.36 -16.14
N ILE A 72 11.68 -11.87 -15.37
CA ILE A 72 12.54 -10.75 -15.76
C ILE A 72 13.97 -11.28 -15.83
N ASP A 73 14.59 -11.11 -17.00
CA ASP A 73 15.96 -11.56 -17.23
C ASP A 73 16.92 -10.97 -16.19
N GLY A 74 17.77 -11.82 -15.65
CA GLY A 74 18.72 -11.45 -14.61
C GLY A 74 18.14 -11.31 -13.19
N SER A 75 16.81 -11.35 -13.01
CA SER A 75 16.17 -11.21 -11.69
C SER A 75 15.26 -12.37 -11.33
N GLY A 76 14.67 -13.08 -12.32
CA GLY A 76 13.73 -14.15 -12.09
C GLY A 76 12.27 -13.68 -12.08
N TYR A 77 11.41 -14.41 -11.38
CA TYR A 77 9.98 -14.09 -11.28
C TYR A 77 9.76 -12.93 -10.30
N VAL A 78 9.01 -11.92 -10.76
CA VAL A 78 8.77 -10.69 -9.99
C VAL A 78 7.28 -10.33 -10.05
N ILE A 79 6.68 -9.97 -8.92
CA ILE A 79 5.37 -9.32 -8.90
C ILE A 79 5.56 -7.93 -9.53
N PHE A 80 4.88 -7.67 -10.66
CA PHE A 80 5.16 -6.47 -11.47
C PHE A 80 3.99 -5.48 -11.54
N SER A 81 3.02 -5.61 -10.65
CA SER A 81 1.97 -4.61 -10.44
C SER A 81 1.43 -4.70 -9.02
N GLN A 82 0.72 -3.67 -8.57
CA GLN A 82 0.22 -3.54 -7.22
C GLN A 82 -1.21 -3.01 -7.16
N THR A 83 -2.02 -3.33 -8.15
CA THR A 83 -3.42 -2.91 -8.19
C THR A 83 -4.28 -3.73 -7.23
N THR A 84 -5.26 -3.07 -6.60
CA THR A 84 -6.32 -3.74 -5.84
C THR A 84 -7.50 -4.06 -6.75
N SER A 85 -8.42 -4.90 -6.29
CA SER A 85 -9.66 -5.21 -7.02
C SER A 85 -10.73 -4.12 -6.89
N ALA A 86 -10.37 -2.90 -6.46
CA ALA A 86 -11.30 -1.79 -6.32
C ALA A 86 -11.95 -1.45 -7.68
N ALA A 87 -13.28 -1.34 -7.71
CA ALA A 87 -14.02 -1.03 -8.93
C ALA A 87 -13.82 0.42 -9.38
N VAL A 88 -13.62 1.33 -8.42
CA VAL A 88 -13.43 2.77 -8.66
C VAL A 88 -11.94 3.08 -8.58
N ASP A 89 -11.45 3.83 -9.55
CA ASP A 89 -10.08 4.34 -9.51
C ASP A 89 -9.97 5.44 -8.44
N SER A 90 -9.17 5.16 -7.44
CA SER A 90 -8.87 6.05 -6.33
C SER A 90 -7.45 5.76 -5.84
N GLU A 91 -6.91 6.64 -5.02
CA GLU A 91 -5.60 6.41 -4.39
C GLU A 91 -5.53 5.05 -3.66
N LEU A 92 -6.66 4.58 -3.11
CA LEU A 92 -6.75 3.26 -2.48
C LEU A 92 -6.76 2.07 -3.46
N ALA A 93 -6.73 2.33 -4.77
CA ALA A 93 -6.58 1.28 -5.78
C ALA A 93 -5.17 0.67 -5.79
N SER A 94 -4.20 1.30 -5.15
CA SER A 94 -2.83 0.78 -4.99
C SER A 94 -2.64 0.04 -3.67
N ILE A 95 -2.02 -1.15 -3.72
CA ILE A 95 -1.83 -2.01 -2.55
C ILE A 95 -0.99 -1.32 -1.47
N ASN A 96 0.08 -0.63 -1.84
CA ASN A 96 0.94 0.08 -0.89
C ASN A 96 0.17 1.15 -0.12
N ILE A 97 -0.65 1.95 -0.80
CA ILE A 97 -1.43 3.03 -0.17
C ILE A 97 -2.50 2.44 0.75
N ASP A 98 -3.27 1.45 0.30
CA ASP A 98 -4.27 0.77 1.13
C ASP A 98 -3.65 0.18 2.41
N ARG A 99 -2.49 -0.44 2.29
CA ARG A 99 -1.74 -1.00 3.44
C ARG A 99 -1.22 0.10 4.36
N GLY A 100 -0.70 1.21 3.82
CA GLY A 100 -0.27 2.38 4.57
C GLY A 100 -1.42 2.98 5.38
N VAL A 101 -2.58 3.20 4.76
CA VAL A 101 -3.78 3.70 5.44
C VAL A 101 -4.24 2.76 6.55
N LYS A 102 -4.22 1.45 6.31
CA LYS A 102 -4.55 0.44 7.34
C LYS A 102 -3.56 0.45 8.50
N TYR A 103 -2.27 0.66 8.22
CA TYR A 103 -1.24 0.81 9.24
C TYR A 103 -1.51 2.03 10.12
N ILE A 104 -1.77 3.19 9.51
CA ILE A 104 -2.10 4.44 10.20
C ILE A 104 -3.33 4.25 11.11
N LYS A 105 -4.43 3.74 10.55
CA LYS A 105 -5.66 3.48 11.32
C LYS A 105 -5.41 2.57 12.52
N ARG A 106 -4.61 1.52 12.34
CA ARG A 106 -4.27 0.59 13.43
C ARG A 106 -3.38 1.25 14.47
N GLY A 107 -2.38 2.04 14.06
CA GLY A 107 -1.48 2.76 14.94
C GLY A 107 -2.22 3.76 15.82
N ILE A 108 -3.05 4.62 15.23
CA ILE A 108 -3.87 5.58 15.97
C ILE A 108 -4.83 4.84 16.93
N ARG A 109 -5.56 3.84 16.43
CA ARG A 109 -6.53 3.07 17.26
C ARG A 109 -5.89 2.36 18.44
N LYS A 110 -4.70 1.81 18.26
CA LYS A 110 -3.99 1.10 19.35
C LYS A 110 -3.60 2.06 20.46
N ASN A 111 -3.05 3.20 20.08
CA ASN A 111 -2.46 4.14 21.02
C ASN A 111 -3.47 5.17 21.57
N SER A 112 -4.59 5.42 20.87
CA SER A 112 -5.67 6.29 21.37
C SER A 112 -6.35 5.79 22.65
N LYS A 113 -6.18 4.50 22.97
CA LYS A 113 -6.78 3.90 24.19
C LYS A 113 -6.37 4.58 25.48
N VAL A 114 -5.19 5.20 25.53
CA VAL A 114 -4.70 5.92 26.74
C VAL A 114 -5.46 7.22 27.00
N PHE A 115 -6.25 7.69 26.02
CA PHE A 115 -7.08 8.88 26.15
C PHE A 115 -8.52 8.56 26.59
N LEU A 116 -8.92 7.29 26.57
CA LEU A 116 -10.23 6.87 27.07
C LEU A 116 -10.35 7.19 28.57
N PHE A 117 -11.53 7.63 28.96
CA PHE A 117 -11.88 8.01 30.34
C PHE A 117 -11.15 9.24 30.90
N LYS A 118 -10.36 9.95 30.09
CA LYS A 118 -9.86 11.27 30.46
C LYS A 118 -10.98 12.33 30.36
N PRO A 119 -10.86 13.47 31.07
CA PRO A 119 -11.78 14.61 30.89
C PRO A 119 -11.83 15.02 29.41
N ASN A 120 -13.02 15.30 28.89
CA ASN A 120 -13.19 15.79 27.52
C ASN A 120 -13.12 17.31 27.50
N ASP A 121 -11.92 17.84 27.71
CA ASP A 121 -11.59 19.25 27.74
C ASP A 121 -10.59 19.62 26.61
N GLN A 122 -10.35 20.91 26.43
CA GLN A 122 -9.42 21.40 25.40
C GLN A 122 -8.03 20.82 25.59
N ARG A 123 -7.56 20.71 26.81
CA ARG A 123 -6.22 20.16 27.10
C ARG A 123 -6.08 18.72 26.65
N THR A 124 -7.10 17.88 26.84
CA THR A 124 -7.09 16.50 26.38
C THR A 124 -7.14 16.41 24.86
N ARG A 125 -7.91 17.30 24.20
CA ARG A 125 -7.95 17.41 22.72
C ARG A 125 -6.61 17.81 22.15
N ASP A 126 -5.93 18.83 22.75
CA ASP A 126 -4.60 19.25 22.32
C ASP A 126 -3.55 18.14 22.50
N GLN A 127 -3.60 17.42 23.61
CA GLN A 127 -2.71 16.28 23.83
C GLN A 127 -2.95 15.16 22.83
N PHE A 128 -4.21 14.88 22.50
CA PHE A 128 -4.54 13.87 21.50
C PHE A 128 -4.08 14.29 20.10
N LYS A 129 -4.33 15.56 19.73
CA LYS A 129 -3.85 16.13 18.47
C LYS A 129 -2.32 16.04 18.37
N ALA A 130 -1.60 16.49 19.41
CA ALA A 130 -0.14 16.44 19.42
C ALA A 130 0.39 14.99 19.29
N PHE A 131 -0.28 14.02 19.89
CA PHE A 131 0.05 12.60 19.73
C PHE A 131 -0.15 12.14 18.28
N VAL A 132 -1.27 12.47 17.65
CA VAL A 132 -1.55 12.11 16.25
C VAL A 132 -0.55 12.79 15.31
N ASP A 133 -0.29 14.10 15.51
CA ASP A 133 0.67 14.86 14.72
C ASP A 133 2.09 14.27 14.81
N ALA A 134 2.56 13.91 15.99
CA ALA A 134 3.86 13.29 16.17
C ALA A 134 3.96 11.94 15.43
N PHE A 135 2.93 11.10 15.54
CA PHE A 135 2.88 9.81 14.84
C PHE A 135 2.87 9.98 13.31
N LEU A 136 2.08 10.92 12.77
CA LEU A 136 2.02 11.17 11.34
C LEU A 136 3.31 11.82 10.81
N SER A 137 3.95 12.71 11.58
CA SER A 137 5.25 13.29 11.25
C SER A 137 6.36 12.24 11.11
N GLU A 138 6.34 11.23 11.97
CA GLU A 138 7.24 10.06 11.83
C GLU A 138 7.00 9.34 10.50
N LEU A 139 5.74 9.15 10.12
CA LEU A 139 5.38 8.49 8.86
C LEU A 139 5.74 9.33 7.61
N VAL A 140 5.76 10.66 7.70
CA VAL A 140 6.31 11.52 6.66
C VAL A 140 7.81 11.29 6.52
N THR A 141 8.55 11.27 7.62
CA THR A 141 9.99 10.98 7.64
C THR A 141 10.30 9.60 7.05
N LEU A 142 9.46 8.60 7.31
CA LEU A 142 9.59 7.23 6.80
C LEU A 142 9.00 7.05 5.39
N ARG A 143 8.66 8.14 4.70
CA ARG A 143 8.16 8.14 3.30
C ARG A 143 6.86 7.37 3.10
N CYS A 144 5.99 7.31 4.11
CA CYS A 144 4.63 6.81 4.00
C CYS A 144 3.68 7.88 3.45
N LEU A 145 3.84 9.10 3.95
CA LEU A 145 3.03 10.26 3.62
C LEU A 145 3.89 11.38 3.03
N PHE A 146 3.31 12.12 2.11
CA PHE A 146 3.87 13.38 1.62
C PHE A 146 3.53 14.52 2.60
N ASP A 147 2.27 14.56 3.03
CA ASP A 147 1.76 15.57 3.95
C ASP A 147 0.53 15.06 4.72
N PHE A 148 0.16 15.74 5.79
CA PHE A 148 -1.05 15.47 6.56
C PHE A 148 -1.60 16.75 7.19
N ALA A 149 -2.89 16.73 7.54
CA ALA A 149 -3.54 17.74 8.34
C ALA A 149 -4.42 17.10 9.40
N THR A 150 -4.39 17.64 10.62
CA THR A 150 -5.22 17.16 11.74
C THR A 150 -6.05 18.31 12.30
N LEU A 151 -7.32 18.03 12.56
CA LEU A 151 -8.26 18.95 13.18
C LEU A 151 -8.87 18.28 14.40
N CYS A 152 -8.63 18.87 15.58
CA CYS A 152 -9.15 18.34 16.85
C CYS A 152 -9.37 19.52 17.80
N ASP A 153 -10.38 20.35 17.50
CA ASP A 153 -10.72 21.57 18.24
C ASP A 153 -12.23 21.67 18.47
N ASP A 154 -12.72 22.81 18.90
CA ASP A 154 -14.13 23.03 19.18
C ASP A 154 -15.01 23.01 17.90
N SER A 155 -14.43 23.19 16.72
CA SER A 155 -15.19 23.17 15.46
C SER A 155 -15.70 21.78 15.13
N ASN A 156 -14.89 20.73 15.41
CA ASN A 156 -15.28 19.34 15.20
C ASN A 156 -15.68 18.60 16.50
N ASN A 157 -15.50 19.23 17.69
CA ASN A 157 -15.97 18.73 18.98
C ASN A 157 -17.05 19.63 19.56
N THR A 158 -18.21 19.66 18.90
CA THR A 158 -19.36 20.46 19.32
C THR A 158 -19.89 20.05 20.71
N SER A 159 -20.60 20.96 21.40
CA SER A 159 -21.21 20.69 22.69
C SER A 159 -22.08 19.42 22.70
N GLU A 160 -22.74 19.13 21.58
CA GLU A 160 -23.55 17.92 21.42
C GLU A 160 -22.68 16.65 21.44
N ARG A 161 -21.53 16.64 20.74
CA ARG A 161 -20.59 15.50 20.72
C ARG A 161 -19.93 15.32 22.09
N VAL A 162 -19.57 16.42 22.75
CA VAL A 162 -19.02 16.37 24.12
C VAL A 162 -20.05 15.78 25.10
N ALA A 163 -21.34 16.18 24.99
CA ALA A 163 -22.42 15.62 25.80
C ALA A 163 -22.61 14.10 25.57
N LYS A 164 -22.37 13.62 24.33
CA LYS A 164 -22.34 12.19 23.99
C LYS A 164 -21.07 11.47 24.42
N LYS A 165 -20.13 12.16 25.09
CA LYS A 165 -18.82 11.64 25.55
C LYS A 165 -17.90 11.22 24.39
N GLU A 166 -18.02 11.90 23.25
CA GLU A 166 -17.22 11.65 22.05
C GLU A 166 -16.06 12.66 21.97
N LEU A 167 -14.90 12.22 21.51
CA LEU A 167 -13.80 13.04 21.06
C LEU A 167 -13.56 12.76 19.59
N TRP A 168 -13.61 13.81 18.77
CA TRP A 168 -13.41 13.72 17.32
C TRP A 168 -12.10 14.38 16.93
N CYS A 169 -11.33 13.67 16.11
CA CYS A 169 -10.12 14.17 15.48
C CYS A 169 -10.16 13.79 14.00
N ASP A 170 -10.29 14.78 13.15
CA ASP A 170 -10.29 14.58 11.71
C ASP A 170 -8.85 14.58 11.20
N VAL A 171 -8.53 13.59 10.40
CA VAL A 171 -7.18 13.39 9.85
C VAL A 171 -7.29 13.30 8.34
N ALA A 172 -6.70 14.26 7.64
CA ALA A 172 -6.47 14.21 6.20
C ALA A 172 -5.02 13.81 5.94
N ILE A 173 -4.79 12.90 5.00
CA ILE A 173 -3.48 12.40 4.65
C ILE A 173 -3.27 12.45 3.14
N GLN A 174 -2.04 12.77 2.73
CA GLN A 174 -1.59 12.67 1.36
C GLN A 174 -0.52 11.58 1.28
N PRO A 175 -0.85 10.38 0.77
CA PRO A 175 0.12 9.28 0.66
C PRO A 175 1.14 9.54 -0.44
N ILE A 176 2.32 8.91 -0.33
CA ILE A 176 3.31 8.88 -1.41
C ILE A 176 2.98 7.72 -2.34
N THR A 177 2.85 8.02 -3.64
CA THR A 177 2.63 7.01 -4.68
C THR A 177 3.93 6.36 -5.12
N ALA A 178 3.87 5.11 -5.57
CA ALA A 178 5.00 4.43 -6.18
C ALA A 178 5.17 4.88 -7.64
N VAL A 179 6.40 4.88 -8.14
CA VAL A 179 6.69 5.10 -9.57
C VAL A 179 6.39 3.81 -10.32
N GLU A 180 5.46 3.85 -11.27
CA GLU A 180 5.09 2.70 -12.10
C GLU A 180 5.55 2.86 -13.55
N PHE A 181 5.73 4.09 -14.02
CA PHE A 181 6.17 4.39 -15.40
C PHE A 181 7.35 5.35 -15.38
N ILE A 182 8.37 5.02 -16.19
CA ILE A 182 9.56 5.86 -16.37
C ILE A 182 9.68 6.21 -17.86
N TYR A 183 9.63 7.49 -18.18
CA TYR A 183 9.82 8.01 -19.53
C TYR A 183 11.17 8.71 -19.64
N VAL A 184 12.02 8.25 -20.55
CA VAL A 184 13.34 8.84 -20.80
C VAL A 184 13.41 9.33 -22.25
N PRO A 185 13.05 10.60 -22.54
CA PRO A 185 13.21 11.15 -23.89
C PRO A 185 14.69 11.39 -24.18
N ILE A 186 15.20 10.78 -25.26
CA ILE A 186 16.57 10.96 -25.72
C ILE A 186 16.57 11.82 -26.98
N THR A 187 17.22 12.99 -26.94
CA THR A 187 17.38 13.88 -28.08
C THR A 187 18.84 13.86 -28.54
N VAL A 188 19.05 13.47 -29.81
CA VAL A 188 20.39 13.53 -30.43
C VAL A 188 20.60 14.94 -31.00
N LYS A 189 21.60 15.67 -30.47
CA LYS A 189 22.02 16.96 -31.04
C LYS A 189 22.97 16.72 -32.24
N LYS A 190 22.75 17.46 -33.32
CA LYS A 190 23.75 17.50 -34.39
C LYS A 190 25.01 18.19 -33.88
N PRO A 191 26.23 17.70 -34.24
CA PRO A 191 27.45 18.45 -33.97
C PRO A 191 27.37 19.79 -34.72
N SER A 192 27.67 20.87 -34.03
CA SER A 192 27.79 22.23 -34.57
C SER A 192 29.05 22.36 -35.40
#